data_03bb1baf81d3999c32d98632ad347432
#
_entry.id   03bb1baf81d3999c32d98632ad347432
#
_cell.length_a   1.000
_cell.length_b   1.000
_cell.length_c   1.000
_cell.angle_alpha   90.00
_cell.angle_beta   90.00
_cell.angle_gamma   90.00
#
_symmetry.space_group_name_H-M   'P 1'
#
loop_
_entity.id
_entity.type
_entity.pdbx_description
1 polymer ?
#
loop_
_entity_poly.entity_id
_entity_poly.type
_entity_poly.pdbx_seq_one_letter_code
_entity_poly.pdbx_strand_id
1 'polypeptide(L)'
;MRKKVALVTGITGQDGSYLSELLVEKDYEVHGIVRRASDFNTGRIDHVFSPERRDQIHFGDLTQGIDSLLYTIKPDEVYNIASMSHVKVSFDIPIYTGDVTGLAVCRLLEAIRMGVKDGTLSKDIKYYQASSSEMFGQTPILPGGYTENSMFTPVSPYGCAKLYGYHITKTYRSGYNLFASNGILFNHESPRRGPTFVTRKITRAAARIKLGSQKTLELGNLDAKRDWGHSKDYVRAIWMILQAEKPSDYIVATGEQYSVKDFLIKVFEYLDLDYKKYVVFEPAYLRPNEVPNLLGNSTKIRTELGWKPEYNIDMIVKEMVDCDFKEEINKMRKL
;
A
#
# COMPACT_ATOMS: atom_id res chain seq x y z
N MET A 1 9.79 30.50 4.03
CA MET A 1 10.25 29.22 4.63
C MET A 1 10.65 28.30 3.47
N ARG A 2 11.70 27.47 3.61
CA ARG A 2 12.01 26.47 2.58
C ARG A 2 10.89 25.43 2.52
N LYS A 3 10.68 24.85 1.35
CA LYS A 3 9.79 23.69 1.21
C LYS A 3 10.35 22.51 2.02
N LYS A 4 9.46 21.70 2.59
CA LYS A 4 9.84 20.41 3.13
C LYS A 4 10.19 19.46 2.00
N VAL A 5 11.24 18.66 2.19
CA VAL A 5 11.67 17.63 1.23
C VAL A 5 11.16 16.27 1.70
N ALA A 6 10.44 15.58 0.84
CA ALA A 6 9.94 14.23 1.09
C ALA A 6 10.60 13.22 0.16
N LEU A 7 11.07 12.10 0.72
CA LEU A 7 11.52 10.94 -0.05
C LEU A 7 10.49 9.82 0.02
N VAL A 8 9.99 9.38 -1.13
CA VAL A 8 8.98 8.32 -1.24
C VAL A 8 9.57 7.12 -1.94
N THR A 9 9.68 5.98 -1.24
CA THR A 9 10.01 4.70 -1.87
C THR A 9 8.74 4.07 -2.45
N GLY A 10 8.83 3.38 -3.59
CA GLY A 10 7.66 2.78 -4.22
C GLY A 10 6.68 3.80 -4.83
N ILE A 11 7.20 4.93 -5.26
CA ILE A 11 6.43 6.07 -5.76
C ILE A 11 5.55 5.72 -6.98
N THR A 12 5.93 4.76 -7.80
CA THR A 12 5.17 4.27 -8.97
C THR A 12 4.02 3.33 -8.62
N GLY A 13 3.91 2.95 -7.34
CA GLY A 13 2.82 2.12 -6.82
C GLY A 13 1.50 2.89 -6.71
N GLN A 14 0.43 2.18 -6.30
CA GLN A 14 -0.87 2.79 -6.03
C GLN A 14 -0.72 3.95 -5.01
N ASP A 15 -0.23 3.62 -3.82
CA ASP A 15 -0.16 4.58 -2.72
C ASP A 15 0.91 5.65 -2.96
N GLY A 16 2.05 5.26 -3.54
CA GLY A 16 3.11 6.21 -3.89
C GLY A 16 2.64 7.30 -4.83
N SER A 17 1.82 6.96 -5.83
CA SER A 17 1.30 7.92 -6.77
C SER A 17 0.29 8.89 -6.14
N TYR A 18 -0.63 8.42 -5.30
CA TYR A 18 -1.55 9.31 -4.56
C TYR A 18 -0.86 10.12 -3.48
N LEU A 19 0.14 9.53 -2.80
CA LEU A 19 0.91 10.25 -1.80
C LEU A 19 1.73 11.37 -2.43
N SER A 20 2.33 11.15 -3.61
CA SER A 20 3.07 12.20 -4.32
C SER A 20 2.18 13.36 -4.74
N GLU A 21 0.95 13.10 -5.21
CA GLU A 21 -0.05 14.13 -5.47
C GLU A 21 -0.35 14.95 -4.21
N LEU A 22 -0.70 14.27 -3.11
CA LEU A 22 -1.00 14.90 -1.83
C LEU A 22 0.16 15.76 -1.30
N LEU A 23 1.41 15.26 -1.39
CA LEU A 23 2.57 15.98 -0.93
C LEU A 23 2.85 17.24 -1.78
N VAL A 24 2.68 17.14 -3.10
CA VAL A 24 2.80 18.30 -4.00
C VAL A 24 1.72 19.35 -3.70
N GLU A 25 0.46 18.93 -3.48
CA GLU A 25 -0.62 19.83 -3.05
C GLU A 25 -0.32 20.55 -1.73
N LYS A 26 0.46 19.89 -0.85
CA LYS A 26 0.92 20.45 0.43
C LYS A 26 2.25 21.22 0.34
N ASP A 27 2.68 21.58 -0.87
CA ASP A 27 3.89 22.34 -1.17
C ASP A 27 5.21 21.67 -0.73
N TYR A 28 5.27 20.32 -0.78
CA TYR A 28 6.53 19.61 -0.60
C TYR A 28 7.35 19.56 -1.89
N GLU A 29 8.66 19.50 -1.75
CA GLU A 29 9.57 18.98 -2.77
C GLU A 29 9.60 17.46 -2.63
N VAL A 30 9.11 16.74 -3.67
CA VAL A 30 8.90 15.29 -3.59
C VAL A 30 9.93 14.56 -4.43
N HIS A 31 10.76 13.76 -3.80
CA HIS A 31 11.70 12.84 -4.45
C HIS A 31 11.17 11.41 -4.39
N GLY A 32 11.27 10.69 -5.51
CA GLY A 32 10.80 9.31 -5.62
C GLY A 32 11.89 8.34 -6.01
N ILE A 33 11.87 7.15 -5.39
CA ILE A 33 12.74 6.04 -5.81
C ILE A 33 11.94 5.10 -6.71
N VAL A 34 12.47 4.86 -7.90
CA VAL A 34 11.92 3.98 -8.92
C VAL A 34 12.89 2.85 -9.20
N ARG A 35 12.44 1.61 -9.13
CA ARG A 35 13.23 0.45 -9.53
C ARG A 35 13.38 0.44 -11.05
N ARG A 36 14.60 0.24 -11.52
CA ARG A 36 14.86 0.13 -12.96
C ARG A 36 14.18 -1.10 -13.54
N ALA A 37 13.44 -0.91 -14.60
CA ALA A 37 12.75 -1.96 -15.36
C ALA A 37 12.98 -1.72 -16.86
N SER A 38 12.80 -2.77 -17.69
CA SER A 38 12.88 -2.65 -19.13
C SER A 38 11.75 -1.84 -19.74
N ASP A 39 10.57 -1.87 -19.07
CA ASP A 39 9.41 -1.10 -19.47
C ASP A 39 9.23 0.15 -18.59
N PHE A 40 8.60 1.18 -19.17
CA PHE A 40 8.21 2.37 -18.40
C PHE A 40 7.10 2.01 -17.42
N ASN A 41 7.36 2.20 -16.12
CA ASN A 41 6.40 1.94 -15.05
C ASN A 41 5.93 3.22 -14.33
N THR A 42 6.15 4.38 -14.94
CA THR A 42 5.89 5.71 -14.37
C THR A 42 4.49 6.24 -14.65
N GLY A 43 3.67 5.58 -15.46
CA GLY A 43 2.38 6.08 -15.94
C GLY A 43 1.40 6.57 -14.85
N ARG A 44 1.58 6.12 -13.57
CA ARG A 44 0.78 6.64 -12.44
C ARG A 44 1.29 7.96 -11.88
N ILE A 45 2.49 8.39 -12.26
CA ILE A 45 3.16 9.59 -11.71
C ILE A 45 3.60 10.60 -12.79
N ASP A 46 3.47 10.29 -14.07
CA ASP A 46 3.92 11.16 -15.16
C ASP A 46 3.24 12.54 -15.11
N HIS A 47 2.01 12.63 -14.64
CA HIS A 47 1.29 13.88 -14.47
C HIS A 47 1.76 14.73 -13.26
N VAL A 48 2.46 14.11 -12.31
CA VAL A 48 3.05 14.80 -11.13
C VAL A 48 4.47 15.27 -11.43
N PHE A 49 5.24 14.41 -12.11
CA PHE A 49 6.65 14.65 -12.44
C PHE A 49 6.79 15.03 -13.92
N SER A 50 6.47 16.28 -14.21
CA SER A 50 6.69 16.87 -15.52
C SER A 50 8.19 16.86 -15.90
N PRO A 51 8.56 17.12 -17.18
CA PRO A 51 9.96 17.15 -17.59
C PRO A 51 10.88 17.98 -16.71
N GLU A 52 10.36 19.09 -16.14
CA GLU A 52 11.10 20.00 -15.25
C GLU A 52 11.35 19.43 -13.85
N ARG A 53 10.66 18.34 -13.46
CA ARG A 53 10.80 17.67 -12.16
C ARG A 53 11.41 16.27 -12.28
N ARG A 54 11.97 15.91 -13.42
CA ARG A 54 12.56 14.58 -13.65
C ARG A 54 13.78 14.30 -12.78
N ASP A 55 14.48 15.32 -12.35
CA ASP A 55 15.60 15.26 -11.40
C ASP A 55 15.18 14.80 -10.01
N GLN A 56 13.87 14.86 -9.70
CA GLN A 56 13.29 14.35 -8.45
C GLN A 56 12.99 12.83 -8.49
N ILE A 57 13.14 12.18 -9.65
CA ILE A 57 12.96 10.74 -9.81
C ILE A 57 14.34 10.05 -9.88
N HIS A 58 14.60 9.19 -8.90
CA HIS A 58 15.86 8.50 -8.74
C HIS A 58 15.72 7.01 -9.04
N PHE A 59 16.62 6.47 -9.86
CA PHE A 59 16.70 5.02 -10.03
C PHE A 59 17.48 4.42 -8.86
N GLY A 60 16.87 3.46 -8.17
CA GLY A 60 17.48 2.78 -7.04
C GLY A 60 16.74 1.50 -6.66
N ASP A 61 17.42 0.65 -5.90
CA ASP A 61 16.86 -0.54 -5.29
C ASP A 61 17.09 -0.48 -3.77
N LEU A 62 16.07 -0.85 -2.98
CA LEU A 62 16.17 -0.83 -1.53
C LEU A 62 17.10 -1.91 -0.96
N THR A 63 17.58 -2.81 -1.81
CA THR A 63 18.55 -3.84 -1.43
C THR A 63 19.97 -3.32 -1.35
N GLN A 64 20.27 -2.15 -2.00
CA GLN A 64 21.62 -1.59 -2.02
C GLN A 64 21.63 -0.08 -2.35
N GLY A 65 22.65 0.65 -1.87
CA GLY A 65 22.95 2.04 -2.29
C GLY A 65 21.93 3.10 -1.87
N ILE A 66 21.03 2.78 -0.95
CA ILE A 66 19.97 3.72 -0.51
C ILE A 66 20.52 4.87 0.34
N ASP A 67 21.60 4.64 1.06
CA ASP A 67 22.31 5.62 1.88
C ASP A 67 22.83 6.79 1.05
N SER A 68 23.45 6.53 -0.09
CA SER A 68 23.92 7.55 -1.02
C SER A 68 22.81 8.51 -1.48
N LEU A 69 21.63 7.95 -1.81
CA LEU A 69 20.46 8.76 -2.18
C LEU A 69 19.95 9.59 -1.02
N LEU A 70 19.82 9.00 0.18
CA LEU A 70 19.41 9.72 1.39
C LEU A 70 20.34 10.90 1.69
N TYR A 71 21.65 10.69 1.61
CA TYR A 71 22.64 11.73 1.93
C TYR A 71 22.74 12.83 0.87
N THR A 72 22.38 12.51 -0.37
CA THR A 72 22.29 13.51 -1.45
C THR A 72 21.03 14.34 -1.33
N ILE A 73 19.86 13.72 -1.13
CA ILE A 73 18.55 14.37 -1.08
C ILE A 73 18.34 15.13 0.24
N LYS A 74 18.82 14.58 1.37
CA LYS A 74 18.65 15.11 2.73
C LYS A 74 17.19 15.42 3.05
N PRO A 75 16.28 14.43 2.98
CA PRO A 75 14.87 14.65 3.16
C PRO A 75 14.53 15.04 4.62
N ASP A 76 13.46 15.82 4.79
CA ASP A 76 12.84 16.07 6.09
C ASP A 76 11.95 14.89 6.51
N GLU A 77 11.34 14.24 5.53
CA GLU A 77 10.40 13.13 5.75
C GLU A 77 10.67 11.98 4.76
N VAL A 78 10.77 10.76 5.27
CA VAL A 78 10.95 9.53 4.47
C VAL A 78 9.71 8.66 4.59
N TYR A 79 9.06 8.39 3.47
CA TYR A 79 7.90 7.52 3.36
C TYR A 79 8.29 6.20 2.73
N ASN A 80 8.52 5.18 3.56
CA ASN A 80 8.87 3.84 3.07
C ASN A 80 7.61 3.01 2.83
N ILE A 81 7.15 3.00 1.57
CA ILE A 81 5.96 2.26 1.14
C ILE A 81 6.27 1.20 0.09
N ALA A 82 7.51 1.13 -0.39
CA ALA A 82 7.95 0.08 -1.31
C ALA A 82 7.93 -1.30 -0.64
N SER A 83 7.45 -2.29 -1.36
CA SER A 83 7.51 -3.69 -0.96
C SER A 83 7.21 -4.62 -2.14
N MET A 84 7.54 -5.91 -1.99
CA MET A 84 6.95 -6.97 -2.80
C MET A 84 5.58 -7.34 -2.17
N SER A 85 4.52 -6.64 -2.57
CA SER A 85 3.24 -6.59 -1.85
C SER A 85 2.24 -7.70 -2.20
N HIS A 86 2.53 -8.56 -3.18
CA HIS A 86 1.61 -9.62 -3.59
C HIS A 86 1.78 -10.85 -2.72
N VAL A 87 0.83 -11.08 -1.79
CA VAL A 87 0.93 -12.13 -0.76
C VAL A 87 1.13 -13.52 -1.38
N LYS A 88 0.37 -13.92 -2.42
CA LYS A 88 0.56 -15.22 -3.05
C LYS A 88 1.95 -15.37 -3.67
N VAL A 89 2.42 -14.38 -4.42
CA VAL A 89 3.75 -14.39 -5.06
C VAL A 89 4.87 -14.46 -4.02
N SER A 90 4.64 -13.99 -2.78
CA SER A 90 5.65 -14.10 -1.72
C SER A 90 6.02 -15.54 -1.38
N PHE A 91 5.13 -16.51 -1.61
CA PHE A 91 5.44 -17.94 -1.45
C PHE A 91 6.34 -18.47 -2.57
N ASP A 92 6.27 -17.88 -3.76
CA ASP A 92 7.10 -18.28 -4.91
C ASP A 92 8.51 -17.67 -4.84
N ILE A 93 8.64 -16.46 -4.24
CA ILE A 93 9.92 -15.73 -4.14
C ILE A 93 10.17 -15.23 -2.70
N PRO A 94 10.22 -16.13 -1.69
CA PRO A 94 10.26 -15.73 -0.28
C PRO A 94 11.52 -14.97 0.13
N ILE A 95 12.69 -15.33 -0.42
CA ILE A 95 13.97 -14.66 -0.12
C ILE A 95 13.94 -13.22 -0.60
N TYR A 96 13.57 -12.99 -1.87
CA TYR A 96 13.43 -11.64 -2.43
C TYR A 96 12.40 -10.81 -1.63
N THR A 97 11.28 -11.43 -1.27
CA THR A 97 10.26 -10.79 -0.43
C THR A 97 10.83 -10.35 0.93
N GLY A 98 11.58 -11.23 1.59
CA GLY A 98 12.25 -10.93 2.85
C GLY A 98 13.25 -9.78 2.74
N ASP A 99 14.03 -9.76 1.67
CA ASP A 99 15.05 -8.77 1.45
C ASP A 99 14.46 -7.37 1.17
N VAL A 100 13.57 -7.25 0.18
CA VAL A 100 13.02 -5.93 -0.23
C VAL A 100 11.91 -5.40 0.69
N THR A 101 11.25 -6.26 1.47
CA THR A 101 10.11 -5.86 2.31
C THR A 101 10.49 -5.81 3.80
N GLY A 102 11.44 -6.64 4.23
CA GLY A 102 11.91 -6.71 5.61
C GLY A 102 13.27 -6.04 5.80
N LEU A 103 14.34 -6.63 5.28
CA LEU A 103 15.71 -6.14 5.49
C LEU A 103 15.94 -4.73 4.93
N ALA A 104 15.27 -4.36 3.86
CA ALA A 104 15.32 -3.00 3.31
C ALA A 104 14.90 -1.92 4.32
N VAL A 105 13.96 -2.23 5.22
CA VAL A 105 13.55 -1.33 6.31
C VAL A 105 14.74 -1.06 7.24
N CYS A 106 15.47 -2.11 7.62
CA CYS A 106 16.66 -1.97 8.46
C CYS A 106 17.74 -1.14 7.77
N ARG A 107 17.98 -1.36 6.46
CA ARG A 107 18.96 -0.56 5.68
C ARG A 107 18.63 0.93 5.68
N LEU A 108 17.36 1.28 5.45
CA LEU A 108 16.90 2.68 5.48
C LEU A 108 17.07 3.30 6.86
N LEU A 109 16.63 2.61 7.90
CA LEU A 109 16.72 3.11 9.28
C LEU A 109 18.19 3.26 9.72
N GLU A 110 19.05 2.32 9.36
CA GLU A 110 20.47 2.38 9.66
C GLU A 110 21.16 3.54 8.91
N ALA A 111 20.84 3.74 7.65
CA ALA A 111 21.34 4.88 6.88
C ALA A 111 20.88 6.21 7.53
N ILE A 112 19.62 6.32 7.95
CA ILE A 112 19.13 7.51 8.66
C ILE A 112 19.89 7.69 9.98
N ARG A 113 20.03 6.64 10.79
CA ARG A 113 20.74 6.69 12.08
C ARG A 113 22.19 7.16 11.91
N MET A 114 22.90 6.61 10.94
CA MET A 114 24.28 6.99 10.66
C MET A 114 24.38 8.44 10.18
N GLY A 115 23.52 8.85 9.24
CA GLY A 115 23.51 10.24 8.76
C GLY A 115 23.11 11.26 9.82
N VAL A 116 22.24 10.92 10.77
CA VAL A 116 21.95 11.77 11.94
C VAL A 116 23.15 11.84 12.88
N LYS A 117 23.82 10.71 13.11
CA LYS A 117 25.00 10.64 14.00
C LYS A 117 26.17 11.48 13.51
N ASP A 118 26.44 11.48 12.22
CA ASP A 118 27.56 12.23 11.62
C ASP A 118 27.18 13.65 11.17
N GLY A 119 25.90 14.04 11.32
CA GLY A 119 25.39 15.36 10.95
C GLY A 119 25.08 15.56 9.48
N THR A 120 25.15 14.52 8.65
CA THR A 120 24.75 14.56 7.22
C THR A 120 23.26 14.76 7.06
N LEU A 121 22.46 14.13 7.94
CA LEU A 121 21.01 14.27 7.99
C LEU A 121 20.58 15.07 9.23
N SER A 122 19.44 15.75 9.13
CA SER A 122 18.83 16.44 10.25
C SER A 122 18.43 15.47 11.36
N LYS A 123 18.65 15.85 12.63
CA LYS A 123 18.12 15.09 13.79
C LYS A 123 16.59 15.07 13.84
N ASP A 124 15.93 15.99 13.14
CA ASP A 124 14.48 16.14 13.11
C ASP A 124 13.85 15.39 11.92
N ILE A 125 14.64 14.58 11.19
CA ILE A 125 14.15 13.74 10.10
C ILE A 125 13.10 12.76 10.62
N LYS A 126 11.98 12.62 9.86
CA LYS A 126 10.88 11.74 10.22
C LYS A 126 10.81 10.55 9.25
N TYR A 127 10.54 9.38 9.78
CA TYR A 127 10.43 8.15 9.03
C TYR A 127 9.07 7.47 9.21
N TYR A 128 8.40 7.16 8.11
CA TYR A 128 7.17 6.38 8.05
C TYR A 128 7.46 4.99 7.46
N GLN A 129 6.94 3.95 8.13
CA GLN A 129 6.97 2.56 7.66
C GLN A 129 5.56 2.09 7.32
N ALA A 130 5.33 1.68 6.07
CA ALA A 130 4.12 0.96 5.69
C ALA A 130 4.18 -0.47 6.22
N SER A 131 3.47 -0.72 7.30
CA SER A 131 3.18 -2.04 7.85
C SER A 131 1.86 -2.59 7.27
N SER A 132 1.43 -3.78 7.66
CA SER A 132 0.32 -4.46 7.00
C SER A 132 -0.55 -5.24 7.97
N SER A 133 -1.85 -5.29 7.72
CA SER A 133 -2.79 -6.18 8.41
C SER A 133 -2.46 -7.67 8.26
N GLU A 134 -1.72 -8.07 7.22
CA GLU A 134 -1.24 -9.45 7.05
C GLU A 134 -0.29 -9.92 8.17
N MET A 135 0.23 -8.99 8.99
CA MET A 135 0.99 -9.34 10.20
C MET A 135 0.12 -10.02 11.26
N PHE A 136 -1.19 -9.72 11.32
CA PHE A 136 -2.09 -10.36 12.27
C PHE A 136 -2.30 -11.85 11.93
N GLY A 137 -2.26 -12.21 10.64
CA GLY A 137 -2.29 -13.60 10.20
C GLY A 137 -3.51 -14.37 10.72
N GLN A 138 -3.26 -15.37 11.56
CA GLN A 138 -4.29 -16.23 12.17
C GLN A 138 -4.64 -15.84 13.62
N THR A 139 -4.21 -14.68 14.10
CA THR A 139 -4.64 -14.19 15.42
C THR A 139 -6.17 -14.12 15.48
N PRO A 140 -6.81 -14.65 16.53
CA PRO A 140 -8.25 -14.52 16.70
C PRO A 140 -8.69 -13.06 16.76
N ILE A 141 -9.73 -12.72 16.01
CA ILE A 141 -10.29 -11.36 16.01
C ILE A 141 -11.19 -11.22 17.26
N LEU A 142 -10.86 -10.23 18.08
CA LEU A 142 -11.71 -9.83 19.20
C LEU A 142 -12.86 -8.91 18.72
N PRO A 143 -13.94 -8.77 19.49
CA PRO A 143 -14.99 -7.80 19.19
C PRO A 143 -14.41 -6.40 18.99
N GLY A 144 -14.78 -5.74 17.89
CA GLY A 144 -14.25 -4.43 17.51
C GLY A 144 -13.02 -4.44 16.64
N GLY A 145 -12.48 -5.60 16.26
CA GLY A 145 -11.33 -5.73 15.34
C GLY A 145 -9.96 -5.69 16.02
N TYR A 146 -8.89 -5.82 15.22
CA TYR A 146 -7.52 -5.73 15.69
C TYR A 146 -7.16 -4.31 16.10
N THR A 147 -6.43 -4.20 17.21
CA THR A 147 -5.82 -2.96 17.71
C THR A 147 -4.31 -3.02 17.58
N GLU A 148 -3.61 -1.92 17.83
CA GLU A 148 -2.14 -1.84 17.84
C GLU A 148 -1.48 -2.75 18.90
N ASN A 149 -2.27 -3.21 19.88
CA ASN A 149 -1.85 -4.13 20.94
C ASN A 149 -2.20 -5.60 20.66
N SER A 150 -2.89 -5.89 19.56
CA SER A 150 -3.21 -7.26 19.18
C SER A 150 -1.95 -8.04 18.81
N MET A 151 -1.95 -9.34 19.09
CA MET A 151 -0.83 -10.22 18.76
C MET A 151 -0.67 -10.35 17.26
N PHE A 152 0.56 -10.51 16.78
CA PHE A 152 0.88 -10.81 15.39
C PHE A 152 1.27 -12.28 15.23
N THR A 153 0.61 -12.97 14.29
CA THR A 153 0.89 -14.38 13.93
C THR A 153 0.88 -14.55 12.41
N PRO A 154 1.82 -13.90 11.68
CA PRO A 154 1.83 -13.92 10.23
C PRO A 154 1.97 -15.34 9.69
N VAL A 155 1.31 -15.62 8.56
CA VAL A 155 1.27 -16.94 7.91
C VAL A 155 1.73 -16.91 6.45
N SER A 156 2.38 -15.85 6.05
CA SER A 156 2.97 -15.70 4.72
C SER A 156 4.37 -15.08 4.79
N PRO A 157 5.26 -15.37 3.82
CA PRO A 157 6.57 -14.70 3.74
C PRO A 157 6.46 -13.17 3.73
N TYR A 158 5.42 -12.63 3.06
CA TYR A 158 5.12 -11.20 3.07
C TYR A 158 4.76 -10.70 4.47
N GLY A 159 3.84 -11.38 5.17
CA GLY A 159 3.46 -11.02 6.54
C GLY A 159 4.63 -11.06 7.51
N CYS A 160 5.50 -12.09 7.42
CA CYS A 160 6.72 -12.20 8.22
C CYS A 160 7.71 -11.05 7.93
N ALA A 161 7.91 -10.71 6.66
CA ALA A 161 8.78 -9.60 6.27
C ALA A 161 8.25 -8.24 6.77
N LYS A 162 6.93 -8.01 6.69
CA LYS A 162 6.28 -6.81 7.23
C LYS A 162 6.40 -6.75 8.76
N LEU A 163 6.28 -7.88 9.45
CA LEU A 163 6.45 -7.95 10.91
C LEU A 163 7.89 -7.63 11.34
N TYR A 164 8.89 -8.12 10.61
CA TYR A 164 10.27 -7.70 10.84
C TYR A 164 10.42 -6.18 10.68
N GLY A 165 9.91 -5.61 9.56
CA GLY A 165 9.95 -4.16 9.31
C GLY A 165 9.25 -3.34 10.40
N TYR A 166 8.11 -3.81 10.90
CA TYR A 166 7.38 -3.21 12.02
C TYR A 166 8.22 -3.16 13.30
N HIS A 167 8.79 -4.30 13.71
CA HIS A 167 9.55 -4.37 14.95
C HIS A 167 10.88 -3.61 14.87
N ILE A 168 11.60 -3.70 13.75
CA ILE A 168 12.85 -2.96 13.60
C ILE A 168 12.61 -1.44 13.64
N THR A 169 11.49 -0.95 13.09
CA THR A 169 11.09 0.47 13.20
C THR A 169 10.88 0.87 14.66
N LYS A 170 10.21 0.05 15.46
CA LYS A 170 10.04 0.28 16.91
C LYS A 170 11.38 0.28 17.65
N THR A 171 12.26 -0.64 17.30
CA THR A 171 13.60 -0.75 17.90
C THR A 171 14.43 0.50 17.65
N TYR A 172 14.42 1.03 16.42
CA TYR A 172 15.15 2.26 16.10
C TYR A 172 14.53 3.50 16.75
N ARG A 173 13.20 3.56 16.86
CA ARG A 173 12.50 4.59 17.60
C ARG A 173 12.93 4.64 19.08
N SER A 174 12.90 3.49 19.76
CA SER A 174 13.21 3.43 21.20
C SER A 174 14.71 3.44 21.50
N GLY A 175 15.52 2.75 20.69
CA GLY A 175 16.95 2.59 20.93
C GLY A 175 17.80 3.79 20.51
N TYR A 176 17.36 4.52 19.49
CA TYR A 176 18.14 5.65 18.92
C TYR A 176 17.37 6.97 18.91
N ASN A 177 16.19 7.02 19.53
CA ASN A 177 15.33 8.19 19.58
C ASN A 177 15.00 8.81 18.21
N LEU A 178 14.88 7.95 17.17
CA LEU A 178 14.46 8.41 15.85
C LEU A 178 12.95 8.64 15.82
N PHE A 179 12.51 9.69 15.11
CA PHE A 179 11.10 9.86 14.81
C PHE A 179 10.70 8.83 13.73
N ALA A 180 10.34 7.62 14.15
CA ALA A 180 9.98 6.50 13.28
C ALA A 180 8.61 5.92 13.67
N SER A 181 7.66 5.96 12.74
CA SER A 181 6.26 5.56 12.96
C SER A 181 5.84 4.45 11.99
N ASN A 182 4.95 3.55 12.45
CA ASN A 182 4.34 2.54 11.61
C ASN A 182 2.86 2.90 11.31
N GLY A 183 2.43 2.74 10.07
CA GLY A 183 1.03 2.63 9.72
C GLY A 183 0.69 1.16 9.42
N ILE A 184 -0.16 0.53 10.23
CA ILE A 184 -0.64 -0.83 10.01
C ILE A 184 -1.83 -0.73 9.07
N LEU A 185 -1.52 -0.81 7.77
CA LEU A 185 -2.52 -0.58 6.71
C LEU A 185 -3.35 -1.84 6.48
N PHE A 186 -4.66 -1.70 6.53
CA PHE A 186 -5.59 -2.69 6.03
C PHE A 186 -5.73 -2.58 4.51
N ASN A 187 -6.49 -3.48 3.88
CA ASN A 187 -6.59 -3.49 2.43
C ASN A 187 -7.18 -2.17 1.92
N HIS A 188 -6.60 -1.62 0.87
CA HIS A 188 -7.08 -0.38 0.28
C HIS A 188 -6.92 -0.40 -1.23
N GLU A 189 -7.92 0.12 -1.88
CA GLU A 189 -8.18 -0.09 -3.29
C GLU A 189 -8.36 1.23 -4.02
N SER A 190 -8.21 1.20 -5.32
CA SER A 190 -8.47 2.32 -6.22
C SER A 190 -8.37 1.87 -7.68
N PRO A 191 -8.68 2.74 -8.65
CA PRO A 191 -8.36 2.51 -10.06
C PRO A 191 -6.86 2.27 -10.35
N ARG A 192 -5.97 2.63 -9.41
CA ARG A 192 -4.51 2.40 -9.53
C ARG A 192 -4.03 1.10 -8.88
N ARG A 193 -4.94 0.29 -8.34
CA ARG A 193 -4.58 -1.02 -7.78
C ARG A 193 -3.92 -1.90 -8.84
N GLY A 194 -2.94 -2.70 -8.45
CA GLY A 194 -2.30 -3.66 -9.35
C GLY A 194 -3.31 -4.64 -9.98
N PRO A 195 -3.24 -4.94 -11.27
CA PRO A 195 -4.26 -5.70 -12.00
C PRO A 195 -4.40 -7.16 -11.56
N THR A 196 -3.42 -7.70 -10.85
CA THR A 196 -3.40 -9.07 -10.31
C THR A 196 -4.04 -9.20 -8.92
N PHE A 197 -4.31 -8.09 -8.24
CA PHE A 197 -5.04 -8.11 -6.97
C PHE A 197 -6.52 -8.38 -7.18
N VAL A 198 -7.13 -9.13 -6.25
CA VAL A 198 -8.47 -9.70 -6.43
C VAL A 198 -9.53 -8.67 -6.78
N THR A 199 -9.56 -7.53 -6.13
CA THR A 199 -10.51 -6.45 -6.37
C THR A 199 -10.39 -5.88 -7.78
N ARG A 200 -9.16 -5.53 -8.21
CA ARG A 200 -8.93 -5.00 -9.56
C ARG A 200 -9.10 -6.09 -10.63
N LYS A 201 -8.78 -7.34 -10.32
CA LYS A 201 -9.06 -8.49 -11.21
C LYS A 201 -10.56 -8.60 -11.46
N ILE A 202 -11.39 -8.46 -10.43
CA ILE A 202 -12.86 -8.52 -10.52
C ILE A 202 -13.40 -7.36 -11.37
N THR A 203 -13.02 -6.10 -11.07
CA THR A 203 -13.56 -4.93 -11.77
C THR A 203 -13.19 -4.92 -13.26
N ARG A 204 -11.95 -5.26 -13.59
CA ARG A 204 -11.49 -5.37 -14.99
C ARG A 204 -12.18 -6.49 -15.75
N ALA A 205 -12.34 -7.67 -15.12
CA ALA A 205 -13.03 -8.79 -15.75
C ALA A 205 -14.52 -8.48 -15.98
N ALA A 206 -15.20 -7.87 -14.99
CA ALA A 206 -16.60 -7.49 -15.13
C ALA A 206 -16.80 -6.47 -16.27
N ALA A 207 -15.92 -5.47 -16.38
CA ALA A 207 -15.94 -4.50 -17.48
C ALA A 207 -15.80 -5.21 -18.85
N ARG A 208 -14.84 -6.14 -18.99
CA ARG A 208 -14.62 -6.91 -20.22
C ARG A 208 -15.78 -7.86 -20.56
N ILE A 209 -16.36 -8.50 -19.54
CA ILE A 209 -17.53 -9.38 -19.70
C ILE A 209 -18.71 -8.55 -20.21
N LYS A 210 -18.98 -7.37 -19.62
CA LYS A 210 -20.06 -6.49 -20.08
C LYS A 210 -19.86 -6.03 -21.52
N LEU A 211 -18.63 -5.83 -21.95
CA LEU A 211 -18.26 -5.43 -23.33
C LEU A 211 -18.09 -6.63 -24.29
N GLY A 212 -18.28 -7.87 -23.80
CA GLY A 212 -18.19 -9.09 -24.62
C GLY A 212 -16.77 -9.53 -24.99
N SER A 213 -15.72 -8.90 -24.45
CA SER A 213 -14.31 -9.23 -24.72
C SER A 213 -13.71 -10.30 -23.79
N GLN A 214 -14.45 -10.73 -22.76
CA GLN A 214 -14.08 -11.82 -21.85
C GLN A 214 -15.30 -12.69 -21.54
N LYS A 215 -15.13 -14.03 -21.45
CA LYS A 215 -16.23 -14.96 -21.22
C LYS A 215 -16.38 -15.36 -19.75
N THR A 216 -15.28 -15.54 -19.04
CA THR A 216 -15.27 -16.05 -17.65
C THR A 216 -14.29 -15.30 -16.78
N LEU A 217 -14.53 -15.32 -15.47
CA LEU A 217 -13.63 -14.84 -14.43
C LEU A 217 -13.27 -15.98 -13.50
N GLU A 218 -12.00 -16.33 -13.45
CA GLU A 218 -11.48 -17.36 -12.54
C GLU A 218 -11.08 -16.74 -11.20
N LEU A 219 -11.61 -17.28 -10.11
CA LEU A 219 -11.32 -16.85 -8.73
C LEU A 219 -11.07 -18.05 -7.83
N GLY A 220 -10.29 -17.85 -6.76
CA GLY A 220 -10.08 -18.82 -5.69
C GLY A 220 -11.10 -18.67 -4.56
N ASN A 221 -10.60 -18.42 -3.33
CA ASN A 221 -11.43 -18.31 -2.13
C ASN A 221 -12.30 -17.03 -2.16
N LEU A 222 -13.62 -17.22 -2.17
CA LEU A 222 -14.61 -16.12 -2.13
C LEU A 222 -15.05 -15.74 -0.72
N ASP A 223 -14.76 -16.56 0.28
CA ASP A 223 -15.26 -16.38 1.64
C ASP A 223 -14.29 -15.56 2.52
N ALA A 224 -13.05 -15.36 2.08
CA ALA A 224 -12.09 -14.53 2.80
C ALA A 224 -12.61 -13.10 2.95
N LYS A 225 -12.60 -12.59 4.20
CA LYS A 225 -13.13 -11.26 4.53
C LYS A 225 -11.98 -10.27 4.75
N ARG A 226 -12.17 -9.06 4.25
CA ARG A 226 -11.20 -7.96 4.36
C ARG A 226 -11.91 -6.66 4.71
N ASP A 227 -11.21 -5.82 5.44
CA ASP A 227 -11.54 -4.42 5.61
C ASP A 227 -10.92 -3.68 4.42
N TRP A 228 -11.76 -3.18 3.52
CA TRP A 228 -11.34 -2.46 2.31
C TRP A 228 -11.65 -0.98 2.40
N GLY A 229 -10.60 -0.16 2.38
CA GLY A 229 -10.70 1.29 2.26
C GLY A 229 -10.26 1.80 0.89
N HIS A 230 -10.22 3.11 0.73
CA HIS A 230 -9.72 3.77 -0.48
C HIS A 230 -8.31 4.30 -0.28
N SER A 231 -7.45 4.14 -1.30
CA SER A 231 -6.04 4.57 -1.23
C SER A 231 -5.87 6.07 -0.94
N LYS A 232 -6.75 6.93 -1.42
CA LYS A 232 -6.72 8.37 -1.10
C LYS A 232 -6.89 8.66 0.39
N ASP A 233 -7.78 7.91 1.07
CA ASP A 233 -7.93 8.02 2.53
C ASP A 233 -6.68 7.55 3.25
N TYR A 234 -6.08 6.46 2.77
CA TYR A 234 -4.91 5.87 3.39
C TYR A 234 -3.65 6.74 3.24
N VAL A 235 -3.45 7.39 2.09
CA VAL A 235 -2.30 8.30 1.95
C VAL A 235 -2.45 9.56 2.80
N ARG A 236 -3.69 10.02 3.09
CA ARG A 236 -3.92 11.06 4.10
C ARG A 236 -3.47 10.59 5.49
N ALA A 237 -3.81 9.36 5.88
CA ALA A 237 -3.36 8.79 7.15
C ALA A 237 -1.82 8.70 7.20
N ILE A 238 -1.19 8.23 6.13
CA ILE A 238 0.27 8.12 6.00
C ILE A 238 0.94 9.48 6.27
N TRP A 239 0.44 10.53 5.64
CA TRP A 239 0.96 11.88 5.86
C TRP A 239 0.68 12.36 7.29
N MET A 240 -0.54 12.21 7.81
CA MET A 240 -0.93 12.65 9.16
C MET A 240 -0.08 11.98 10.25
N ILE A 241 0.27 10.70 10.09
CA ILE A 241 1.13 9.97 11.04
C ILE A 241 2.50 10.65 11.22
N LEU A 242 3.09 11.19 10.17
CA LEU A 242 4.35 11.94 10.29
C LEU A 242 4.16 13.38 10.78
N GLN A 243 2.93 13.92 10.80
CA GLN A 243 2.66 15.24 11.38
C GLN A 243 2.35 15.17 12.88
N ALA A 244 2.24 13.97 13.46
CA ALA A 244 2.07 13.80 14.91
C ALA A 244 3.22 14.43 15.70
N GLU A 245 2.94 14.83 16.95
CA GLU A 245 3.96 15.38 17.85
C GLU A 245 5.01 14.33 18.27
N LYS A 246 4.59 13.07 18.39
CA LYS A 246 5.44 11.94 18.81
C LYS A 246 5.26 10.76 17.86
N PRO A 247 6.35 10.01 17.59
CA PRO A 247 6.25 8.82 16.77
C PRO A 247 5.44 7.72 17.46
N SER A 248 4.56 7.05 16.71
CA SER A 248 3.72 5.97 17.22
C SER A 248 3.33 4.99 16.11
N ASP A 249 2.60 3.96 16.50
CA ASP A 249 2.04 2.97 15.58
C ASP A 249 0.53 3.17 15.50
N TYR A 250 -0.04 3.14 14.28
CA TYR A 250 -1.44 3.39 14.05
C TYR A 250 -2.05 2.38 13.09
N ILE A 251 -3.19 1.82 13.43
CA ILE A 251 -4.03 1.07 12.49
C ILE A 251 -4.77 2.05 11.60
N VAL A 252 -4.70 1.79 10.29
CA VAL A 252 -5.47 2.50 9.27
C VAL A 252 -6.44 1.50 8.64
N ALA A 253 -7.72 1.65 8.97
CA ALA A 253 -8.79 0.73 8.60
C ALA A 253 -10.14 1.45 8.56
N THR A 254 -11.09 0.93 7.79
CA THR A 254 -12.46 1.48 7.75
C THR A 254 -13.27 1.08 8.99
N GLY A 255 -13.00 -0.11 9.54
CA GLY A 255 -13.79 -0.74 10.58
C GLY A 255 -14.96 -1.54 10.03
N GLU A 256 -15.04 -1.72 8.71
CA GLU A 256 -16.05 -2.52 8.02
C GLU A 256 -15.40 -3.68 7.26
N GLN A 257 -16.07 -4.82 7.24
CA GLN A 257 -15.54 -6.05 6.65
C GLN A 257 -16.49 -6.61 5.62
N TYR A 258 -15.94 -6.97 4.46
CA TYR A 258 -16.67 -7.60 3.36
C TYR A 258 -15.92 -8.85 2.88
N SER A 259 -16.65 -9.87 2.43
CA SER A 259 -16.05 -11.01 1.76
C SER A 259 -15.68 -10.67 0.30
N VAL A 260 -14.79 -11.45 -0.29
CA VAL A 260 -14.50 -11.36 -1.74
C VAL A 260 -15.80 -11.55 -2.54
N LYS A 261 -16.70 -12.42 -2.07
CA LYS A 261 -18.02 -12.63 -2.66
C LYS A 261 -18.90 -11.38 -2.60
N ASP A 262 -18.92 -10.65 -1.47
CA ASP A 262 -19.70 -9.41 -1.35
C ASP A 262 -19.20 -8.35 -2.33
N PHE A 263 -17.88 -8.18 -2.42
CA PHE A 263 -17.27 -7.27 -3.40
C PHE A 263 -17.61 -7.67 -4.84
N LEU A 264 -17.50 -8.97 -5.16
CA LEU A 264 -17.85 -9.52 -6.47
C LEU A 264 -19.31 -9.22 -6.85
N ILE A 265 -20.25 -9.49 -5.92
CA ILE A 265 -21.68 -9.23 -6.12
C ILE A 265 -21.90 -7.75 -6.44
N LYS A 266 -21.37 -6.84 -5.61
CA LYS A 266 -21.51 -5.40 -5.81
C LYS A 266 -20.99 -4.92 -7.17
N VAL A 267 -19.85 -5.45 -7.64
CA VAL A 267 -19.26 -5.10 -8.94
C VAL A 267 -20.14 -5.60 -10.09
N PHE A 268 -20.64 -6.85 -10.01
CA PHE A 268 -21.45 -7.40 -11.08
C PHE A 268 -22.85 -6.77 -11.13
N GLU A 269 -23.48 -6.52 -9.98
CA GLU A 269 -24.76 -5.80 -9.89
C GLU A 269 -24.64 -4.38 -10.44
N TYR A 270 -23.53 -3.68 -10.17
CA TYR A 270 -23.29 -2.33 -10.71
C TYR A 270 -23.28 -2.28 -12.24
N LEU A 271 -22.94 -3.40 -12.91
CA LEU A 271 -22.95 -3.56 -14.37
C LEU A 271 -24.18 -4.33 -14.91
N ASP A 272 -25.21 -4.59 -14.10
CA ASP A 272 -26.38 -5.42 -14.45
C ASP A 272 -25.96 -6.81 -14.95
N LEU A 273 -25.01 -7.48 -14.28
CA LEU A 273 -24.52 -8.80 -14.59
C LEU A 273 -24.83 -9.78 -13.43
N ASP A 274 -25.16 -11.02 -13.78
CA ASP A 274 -25.26 -12.11 -12.81
C ASP A 274 -23.90 -12.85 -12.74
N TYR A 275 -23.14 -12.66 -11.66
CA TYR A 275 -21.80 -13.25 -11.50
C TYR A 275 -21.78 -14.77 -11.61
N LYS A 276 -22.89 -15.47 -11.25
CA LYS A 276 -22.99 -16.94 -11.31
C LYS A 276 -22.83 -17.50 -12.72
N LYS A 277 -23.09 -16.70 -13.75
CA LYS A 277 -22.94 -17.09 -15.15
C LYS A 277 -21.49 -17.01 -15.65
N TYR A 278 -20.63 -16.30 -14.94
CA TYR A 278 -19.29 -15.94 -15.46
C TYR A 278 -18.15 -16.38 -14.55
N VAL A 279 -18.41 -16.59 -13.24
CA VAL A 279 -17.35 -16.88 -12.28
C VAL A 279 -17.11 -18.39 -12.20
N VAL A 280 -15.85 -18.77 -12.34
CA VAL A 280 -15.36 -20.15 -12.25
C VAL A 280 -14.38 -20.24 -11.08
N PHE A 281 -14.53 -21.28 -10.26
CA PHE A 281 -13.58 -21.58 -9.20
C PHE A 281 -12.30 -22.18 -9.80
N GLU A 282 -11.14 -21.60 -9.42
CA GLU A 282 -9.83 -22.06 -9.89
C GLU A 282 -8.90 -22.33 -8.68
N PRO A 283 -8.61 -23.61 -8.37
CA PRO A 283 -7.77 -23.98 -7.23
C PRO A 283 -6.37 -23.38 -7.25
N ALA A 284 -5.82 -23.11 -8.43
CA ALA A 284 -4.49 -22.49 -8.58
C ALA A 284 -4.39 -21.08 -7.92
N TYR A 285 -5.51 -20.43 -7.66
CA TYR A 285 -5.55 -19.14 -6.95
C TYR A 285 -5.63 -19.27 -5.43
N LEU A 286 -5.74 -20.47 -4.87
CA LEU A 286 -5.67 -20.68 -3.43
C LEU A 286 -4.25 -20.39 -2.93
N ARG A 287 -4.16 -19.88 -1.71
CA ARG A 287 -2.88 -19.67 -1.02
C ARG A 287 -2.52 -20.89 -0.21
N PRO A 288 -1.23 -21.23 -0.03
CA PRO A 288 -0.81 -22.32 0.86
C PRO A 288 -1.34 -22.13 2.30
N ASN A 289 -1.31 -20.90 2.79
CA ASN A 289 -1.94 -20.47 4.04
C ASN A 289 -2.85 -19.27 3.76
N GLU A 290 -4.09 -19.34 4.21
CA GLU A 290 -5.05 -18.26 4.06
C GLU A 290 -5.30 -17.55 5.39
N VAL A 291 -5.49 -16.25 5.32
CA VAL A 291 -5.98 -15.43 6.43
C VAL A 291 -7.49 -15.26 6.22
N PRO A 292 -8.33 -15.90 7.06
CA PRO A 292 -9.76 -15.92 6.80
C PRO A 292 -10.41 -14.55 6.94
N ASN A 293 -9.98 -13.78 7.95
CA ASN A 293 -10.61 -12.52 8.30
C ASN A 293 -9.58 -11.46 8.70
N LEU A 294 -9.77 -10.23 8.24
CA LEU A 294 -9.04 -9.05 8.69
C LEU A 294 -10.03 -7.90 8.90
N LEU A 295 -10.12 -7.42 10.13
CA LEU A 295 -10.95 -6.28 10.54
C LEU A 295 -10.14 -5.38 11.46
N GLY A 296 -9.98 -4.10 11.10
CA GLY A 296 -9.17 -3.16 11.85
C GLY A 296 -9.99 -2.26 12.77
N ASN A 297 -9.40 -1.92 13.92
CA ASN A 297 -9.93 -0.89 14.82
C ASN A 297 -9.05 0.36 14.70
N SER A 298 -9.54 1.36 14.00
CA SER A 298 -8.84 2.63 13.76
C SER A 298 -9.16 3.70 14.81
N THR A 299 -9.66 3.33 15.99
CA THR A 299 -10.03 4.29 17.04
C THR A 299 -8.87 5.19 17.42
N LYS A 300 -7.66 4.65 17.56
CA LYS A 300 -6.48 5.42 17.95
C LYS A 300 -6.17 6.55 16.96
N ILE A 301 -6.05 6.27 15.68
CA ILE A 301 -5.75 7.30 14.67
C ILE A 301 -6.88 8.31 14.55
N ARG A 302 -8.13 7.88 14.74
CA ARG A 302 -9.29 8.78 14.73
C ARG A 302 -9.26 9.76 15.88
N THR A 303 -8.95 9.29 17.09
CA THR A 303 -8.94 10.13 18.30
C THR A 303 -7.70 11.00 18.40
N GLU A 304 -6.52 10.49 18.07
CA GLU A 304 -5.26 11.21 18.23
C GLU A 304 -4.96 12.14 17.06
N LEU A 305 -5.28 11.73 15.82
CA LEU A 305 -4.93 12.48 14.60
C LEU A 305 -6.14 13.04 13.85
N GLY A 306 -7.39 12.72 14.27
CA GLY A 306 -8.59 13.19 13.62
C GLY A 306 -8.85 12.56 12.23
N TRP A 307 -8.11 11.50 11.86
CA TRP A 307 -8.31 10.81 10.59
C TRP A 307 -9.62 10.03 10.58
N LYS A 308 -10.30 10.02 9.44
CA LYS A 308 -11.46 9.15 9.17
C LYS A 308 -11.51 8.81 7.68
N PRO A 309 -12.00 7.61 7.30
CA PRO A 309 -12.26 7.29 5.92
C PRO A 309 -13.42 8.14 5.38
N GLU A 310 -13.31 8.57 4.13
CA GLU A 310 -14.34 9.33 3.39
C GLU A 310 -15.03 8.44 2.35
N TYR A 311 -14.38 7.38 1.90
CA TYR A 311 -14.90 6.43 0.92
C TYR A 311 -15.49 5.21 1.60
N ASN A 312 -16.68 4.81 1.21
CA ASN A 312 -17.27 3.50 1.53
C ASN A 312 -17.05 2.50 0.39
N ILE A 313 -17.45 1.24 0.60
CA ILE A 313 -17.23 0.17 -0.38
C ILE A 313 -17.95 0.42 -1.72
N ASP A 314 -19.14 1.03 -1.71
CA ASP A 314 -19.92 1.27 -2.92
C ASP A 314 -19.27 2.39 -3.78
N MET A 315 -18.69 3.41 -3.14
CA MET A 315 -17.90 4.44 -3.82
C MET A 315 -16.65 3.85 -4.46
N ILE A 316 -15.96 2.93 -3.77
CA ILE A 316 -14.77 2.24 -4.27
C ILE A 316 -15.15 1.39 -5.49
N VAL A 317 -16.19 0.59 -5.40
CA VAL A 317 -16.69 -0.24 -6.51
C VAL A 317 -17.02 0.62 -7.71
N LYS A 318 -17.79 1.69 -7.51
CA LYS A 318 -18.17 2.62 -8.58
C LYS A 318 -16.95 3.21 -9.27
N GLU A 319 -16.02 3.82 -8.53
CA GLU A 319 -14.83 4.48 -9.11
C GLU A 319 -13.95 3.49 -9.88
N MET A 320 -13.73 2.29 -9.34
CA MET A 320 -12.92 1.25 -9.99
C MET A 320 -13.59 0.71 -11.25
N VAL A 321 -14.88 0.42 -11.20
CA VAL A 321 -15.61 -0.12 -12.35
C VAL A 321 -15.71 0.91 -13.47
N ASP A 322 -16.09 2.16 -13.16
CA ASP A 322 -16.21 3.23 -14.16
C ASP A 322 -14.86 3.47 -14.88
N CYS A 323 -13.76 3.45 -14.11
CA CYS A 323 -12.42 3.60 -14.69
C CYS A 323 -12.07 2.42 -15.61
N ASP A 324 -12.24 1.19 -15.14
CA ASP A 324 -11.91 0.00 -15.93
C ASP A 324 -12.78 -0.12 -17.18
N PHE A 325 -14.05 0.20 -17.08
CA PHE A 325 -14.97 0.20 -18.22
C PHE A 325 -14.54 1.22 -19.28
N LYS A 326 -14.19 2.43 -18.86
CA LYS A 326 -13.67 3.48 -19.77
C LYS A 326 -12.35 3.07 -20.42
N GLU A 327 -11.43 2.45 -19.64
CA GLU A 327 -10.16 1.95 -20.18
C GLU A 327 -10.39 0.88 -21.27
N GLU A 328 -11.28 -0.07 -21.03
CA GLU A 328 -11.55 -1.14 -22.01
C GLU A 328 -12.26 -0.60 -23.26
N ILE A 329 -13.21 0.33 -23.16
CA ILE A 329 -13.79 1.01 -24.33
C ILE A 329 -12.70 1.72 -25.15
N ASN A 330 -11.79 2.43 -24.50
CA ASN A 330 -10.73 3.15 -25.20
C ASN A 330 -9.77 2.18 -25.94
N LYS A 331 -9.52 1.00 -25.37
CA LYS A 331 -8.74 -0.05 -26.05
C LYS A 331 -9.45 -0.59 -27.29
N MET A 332 -10.76 -0.87 -27.18
CA MET A 332 -11.56 -1.37 -28.30
C MET A 332 -11.64 -0.37 -29.48
N ARG A 333 -11.61 0.94 -29.20
CA ARG A 333 -11.63 1.98 -30.25
C ARG A 333 -10.30 2.16 -30.96
N LYS A 334 -9.22 1.60 -30.42
CA LYS A 334 -7.87 1.68 -31.02
C LYS A 334 -7.51 0.46 -31.86
N LEU A 335 -8.33 -0.59 -31.80
CA LEU A 335 -8.27 -1.79 -32.63
C LEU A 335 -9.14 -1.65 -33.87
#